data_1f78a10d1d0dcef746ca125673c19224
#
_entry.id   1f78a10d1d0dcef746ca125673c19224
#
_cell.length_a   1.000
_cell.length_b   1.000
_cell.length_c   1.000
_cell.angle_alpha   90.00
_cell.angle_beta   90.00
_cell.angle_gamma   90.00
#
_symmetry.space_group_name_H-M   'P 1'
#
loop_
_entity.id
_entity.type
_entity.pdbx_description
1 polymer ?
#
loop_
_entity_poly.entity_id
_entity_poly.type
_entity_poly.pdbx_seq_one_letter_code
_entity_poly.pdbx_strand_id
1 'polypeptide(L)'
;MKLINLFLFLFLLGCVSCKSPEENIPNESIQIIPLPNSYELKPGSFCMTGQTTIGIDTSDPAMVALAEYFNEKTSDATGFSLPIGDSGTIVFQLGDYKELGEEGYQLSVSSGKLVLSAYRHHGIFNGIQSVLQLLPPEIKSKTVQPQKTWYINCVEITDKPQFAWRGLMLDVSRHFFTKQEVKRFIDQMAEYKYNVFHWHLTDDQGWRLEIKSLPELTNIGAWRAPRVGNWWEREPQLSTDSLSYGGFYTPEDIREVVDYARKRYITIVPEIDIPGHSMAALSAYPEISCTGGPFHVNVGNTFYTKTENSLCAGNERTFEVLDTVFSEVARLFPSPYIHIGGDECYKGFWERCPKCRMRKQKEHLKNSEELQSYFIKRVANMVQKKGKQVIGWDEILEGGLAPEAIVMSWRGIKGGAEAARQGHSVIMTPSDHCYLDFYQGDPTVEPNTYTMLRLQDCYKYQLIPDSINPSLVMGGQGNLWTESVPHYRQVEYMVWPRALAISETLWTDARLRNWKFFVHRVEQQFERFDQSGVNYARSIYDPIICPHRDKKNELKIELKTEVEGLSLFYTFDNTIPDVYSNMYTDTLSVPKNASMLRVVTYKGQTQAGRQVDVTIEELKKRVTE
;
A
#
# COMPACT_ATOMS: atom_id res chain seq x y z
N MET A 1 25.69 7.33 87.35
CA MET A 1 24.65 8.41 87.26
C MET A 1 24.82 9.11 85.93
N LYS A 2 23.65 9.15 85.17
CA LYS A 2 23.38 9.80 83.86
C LYS A 2 23.90 9.10 82.60
N LEU A 3 22.91 8.40 81.98
CA LEU A 3 22.82 8.00 80.57
C LEU A 3 22.82 9.24 79.67
N ILE A 4 23.53 9.17 78.56
CA ILE A 4 23.28 10.02 77.40
C ILE A 4 23.01 9.10 76.22
N ASN A 5 21.74 9.09 75.74
CA ASN A 5 21.31 8.42 74.53
C ASN A 5 21.77 9.17 73.28
N LEU A 6 22.48 8.50 72.38
CA LEU A 6 22.81 8.99 71.04
C LEU A 6 21.86 8.40 70.04
N PHE A 7 20.94 9.22 69.52
CA PHE A 7 20.03 8.85 68.42
C PHE A 7 20.79 8.91 67.09
N LEU A 8 20.97 7.76 66.45
CA LEU A 8 21.48 7.66 65.07
C LEU A 8 20.31 7.79 64.11
N PHE A 9 20.21 8.92 63.37
CA PHE A 9 19.27 9.09 62.27
C PHE A 9 19.86 8.43 61.01
N LEU A 10 19.32 7.26 60.62
CA LEU A 10 19.56 6.68 59.28
C LEU A 10 18.68 7.41 58.28
N PHE A 11 19.30 8.20 57.41
CA PHE A 11 18.65 8.71 56.17
C PHE A 11 18.61 7.58 55.15
N LEU A 12 17.46 6.94 54.99
CA LEU A 12 17.15 6.09 53.84
C LEU A 12 16.88 7.03 52.63
N LEU A 13 17.86 7.15 51.75
CA LEU A 13 17.65 7.68 50.40
C LEU A 13 16.87 6.62 49.61
N GLY A 14 15.54 6.79 49.57
CA GLY A 14 14.69 6.07 48.63
C GLY A 14 14.98 6.56 47.22
N CYS A 15 15.65 5.73 46.41
CA CYS A 15 15.66 5.90 44.97
C CYS A 15 14.23 5.73 44.46
N VAL A 16 13.54 6.86 44.22
CA VAL A 16 12.31 6.87 43.44
C VAL A 16 12.72 6.59 41.99
N SER A 17 12.68 5.33 41.60
CA SER A 17 12.69 4.94 40.20
C SER A 17 11.42 5.51 39.58
N CYS A 18 11.55 6.56 38.78
CA CYS A 18 10.49 6.99 37.86
C CYS A 18 10.27 5.88 36.84
N LYS A 19 9.40 4.92 37.15
CA LYS A 19 8.72 4.14 36.11
C LYS A 19 7.85 5.13 35.34
N SER A 20 8.08 5.25 34.03
CA SER A 20 7.10 5.83 33.12
C SER A 20 5.77 5.12 33.37
N PRO A 21 4.62 5.82 33.37
CA PRO A 21 3.33 5.14 33.49
C PRO A 21 3.24 4.12 32.35
N GLU A 22 3.15 2.84 32.68
CA GLU A 22 2.69 1.82 31.74
C GLU A 22 1.29 2.27 31.31
N GLU A 23 1.15 2.72 30.07
CA GLU A 23 -0.17 2.91 29.47
C GLU A 23 -0.84 1.53 29.40
N ASN A 24 -1.65 1.22 30.39
CA ASN A 24 -2.49 0.03 30.40
C ASN A 24 -3.46 0.13 29.20
N ILE A 25 -3.26 -0.72 28.18
CA ILE A 25 -4.26 -0.91 27.12
C ILE A 25 -5.48 -1.50 27.83
N PRO A 26 -6.65 -0.85 27.76
CA PRO A 26 -7.86 -1.41 28.38
C PRO A 26 -8.13 -2.80 27.79
N ASN A 27 -8.47 -3.78 28.62
CA ASN A 27 -8.86 -5.13 28.17
C ASN A 27 -10.08 -5.13 27.22
N GLU A 28 -10.79 -4.01 27.11
CA GLU A 28 -11.91 -3.75 26.21
C GLU A 28 -11.55 -2.56 25.31
N SER A 29 -10.67 -2.75 24.35
CA SER A 29 -10.33 -1.73 23.35
C SER A 29 -11.03 -2.03 22.02
N ILE A 30 -11.36 -0.98 21.26
CA ILE A 30 -11.90 -1.13 19.91
C ILE A 30 -10.82 -1.72 18.99
N GLN A 31 -11.21 -2.66 18.10
CA GLN A 31 -10.27 -3.42 17.27
C GLN A 31 -10.27 -2.99 15.80
N ILE A 32 -10.96 -1.89 15.46
CA ILE A 32 -11.11 -1.39 14.10
C ILE A 32 -9.80 -0.77 13.59
N ILE A 33 -9.42 -1.11 12.37
CA ILE A 33 -8.40 -0.42 11.56
C ILE A 33 -9.05 0.03 10.24
N PRO A 34 -8.92 1.30 9.85
CA PRO A 34 -8.32 2.43 10.59
C PRO A 34 -9.14 2.80 11.82
N LEU A 35 -8.46 3.34 12.84
CA LEU A 35 -9.09 3.75 14.11
C LEU A 35 -10.13 4.84 13.83
N PRO A 36 -11.39 4.68 14.31
CA PRO A 36 -12.38 5.73 14.23
C PRO A 36 -11.96 7.01 14.96
N ASN A 37 -12.30 8.17 14.40
CA ASN A 37 -11.92 9.46 14.94
C ASN A 37 -12.62 9.81 16.27
N SER A 38 -13.78 9.19 16.55
CA SER A 38 -14.46 9.28 17.83
C SER A 38 -15.20 7.99 18.12
N TYR A 39 -14.99 7.41 19.30
CA TYR A 39 -15.77 6.26 19.77
C TYR A 39 -15.90 6.24 21.29
N GLU A 40 -16.96 5.61 21.78
CA GLU A 40 -17.22 5.39 23.21
C GLU A 40 -17.78 3.97 23.40
N LEU A 41 -17.05 3.13 24.12
CA LEU A 41 -17.53 1.80 24.49
C LEU A 41 -18.61 1.89 25.56
N LYS A 42 -19.67 1.09 25.44
CA LYS A 42 -20.79 1.01 26.36
C LYS A 42 -20.93 -0.39 26.96
N PRO A 43 -21.48 -0.54 28.16
CA PRO A 43 -21.74 -1.87 28.71
C PRO A 43 -22.77 -2.67 27.89
N GLY A 44 -22.52 -3.99 27.78
CA GLY A 44 -23.39 -4.91 27.05
C GLY A 44 -22.92 -5.23 25.63
N SER A 45 -23.69 -6.07 24.94
CA SER A 45 -23.41 -6.48 23.57
C SER A 45 -24.70 -6.74 22.78
N PHE A 46 -24.65 -6.47 21.48
CA PHE A 46 -25.64 -6.89 20.49
C PHE A 46 -25.30 -8.31 20.03
N CYS A 47 -26.30 -9.20 20.01
CA CYS A 47 -26.11 -10.57 19.54
C CYS A 47 -26.84 -10.76 18.20
N MET A 48 -26.08 -11.04 17.14
CA MET A 48 -26.61 -11.38 15.81
C MET A 48 -26.96 -12.87 15.77
N THR A 49 -28.18 -13.18 15.39
CA THR A 49 -28.73 -14.54 15.28
C THR A 49 -29.44 -14.73 13.93
N GLY A 50 -29.89 -15.94 13.62
CA GLY A 50 -30.70 -16.18 12.42
C GLY A 50 -32.07 -15.49 12.41
N GLN A 51 -32.49 -14.88 13.52
CA GLN A 51 -33.72 -14.07 13.60
C GLN A 51 -33.47 -12.55 13.46
N THR A 52 -32.20 -12.15 13.38
CA THR A 52 -31.82 -10.76 13.14
C THR A 52 -32.32 -10.31 11.77
N THR A 53 -32.85 -9.11 11.66
CA THR A 53 -33.37 -8.53 10.42
C THR A 53 -32.64 -7.23 10.07
N ILE A 54 -32.51 -6.94 8.78
CA ILE A 54 -31.90 -5.70 8.27
C ILE A 54 -33.01 -4.76 7.82
N GLY A 55 -33.10 -3.60 8.46
CA GLY A 55 -34.01 -2.51 8.10
C GLY A 55 -33.32 -1.46 7.24
N ILE A 56 -33.88 -1.17 6.09
CA ILE A 56 -33.42 -0.16 5.12
C ILE A 56 -34.61 0.51 4.45
N ASP A 57 -34.38 1.58 3.71
CA ASP A 57 -35.32 2.03 2.68
C ASP A 57 -35.28 1.06 1.48
N THR A 58 -36.25 0.17 1.36
CA THR A 58 -36.30 -0.83 0.29
C THR A 58 -36.63 -0.23 -1.08
N SER A 59 -37.03 1.03 -1.15
CA SER A 59 -37.23 1.77 -2.41
C SER A 59 -35.92 2.29 -3.01
N ASP A 60 -34.81 2.29 -2.21
CA ASP A 60 -33.47 2.70 -2.65
C ASP A 60 -32.63 1.47 -3.08
N PRO A 61 -32.38 1.25 -4.38
CA PRO A 61 -31.62 0.10 -4.85
C PRO A 61 -30.18 0.04 -4.33
N ALA A 62 -29.58 1.19 -4.00
CA ALA A 62 -28.22 1.23 -3.46
C ALA A 62 -28.21 0.77 -2.00
N MET A 63 -29.24 1.09 -1.21
CA MET A 63 -29.40 0.57 0.16
C MET A 63 -29.66 -0.94 0.15
N VAL A 64 -30.47 -1.44 -0.80
CA VAL A 64 -30.66 -2.89 -0.99
C VAL A 64 -29.33 -3.59 -1.28
N ALA A 65 -28.53 -3.06 -2.22
CA ALA A 65 -27.22 -3.62 -2.54
C ALA A 65 -26.23 -3.62 -1.35
N LEU A 66 -26.30 -2.61 -0.47
CA LEU A 66 -25.49 -2.55 0.75
C LEU A 66 -25.93 -3.59 1.80
N ALA A 67 -27.23 -3.81 1.95
CA ALA A 67 -27.74 -4.85 2.84
C ALA A 67 -27.42 -6.27 2.30
N GLU A 68 -27.51 -6.48 0.99
CA GLU A 68 -27.07 -7.72 0.33
C GLU A 68 -25.57 -7.95 0.50
N TYR A 69 -24.75 -6.91 0.35
CA TYR A 69 -23.30 -6.99 0.60
C TYR A 69 -23.00 -7.41 2.06
N PHE A 70 -23.69 -6.84 3.04
CA PHE A 70 -23.53 -7.26 4.44
C PHE A 70 -23.91 -8.74 4.63
N ASN A 71 -25.02 -9.18 4.05
CA ASN A 71 -25.43 -10.59 4.05
C ASN A 71 -24.37 -11.49 3.39
N GLU A 72 -23.86 -11.13 2.21
CA GLU A 72 -22.78 -11.85 1.53
C GLU A 72 -21.56 -12.05 2.43
N LYS A 73 -21.13 -10.99 3.13
CA LYS A 73 -19.93 -11.02 3.98
C LYS A 73 -20.13 -11.77 5.32
N THR A 74 -21.36 -12.05 5.71
CA THR A 74 -21.64 -12.72 6.99
C THR A 74 -22.18 -14.14 6.84
N SER A 75 -22.84 -14.47 5.74
CA SER A 75 -23.56 -15.73 5.56
C SER A 75 -22.69 -16.98 5.58
N ASP A 76 -21.49 -16.94 5.00
CA ASP A 76 -20.60 -18.11 4.93
C ASP A 76 -20.23 -18.61 6.33
N ALA A 77 -19.88 -17.71 7.24
CA ALA A 77 -19.45 -18.06 8.58
C ALA A 77 -20.61 -18.31 9.54
N THR A 78 -21.70 -17.53 9.42
CA THR A 78 -22.85 -17.61 10.34
C THR A 78 -23.86 -18.69 9.95
N GLY A 79 -23.96 -19.01 8.66
CA GLY A 79 -25.07 -19.80 8.09
C GLY A 79 -26.40 -19.05 8.06
N PHE A 80 -26.42 -17.72 8.35
CA PHE A 80 -27.63 -16.92 8.37
C PHE A 80 -27.84 -16.21 7.04
N SER A 81 -29.11 -16.11 6.62
CA SER A 81 -29.57 -15.21 5.57
C SER A 81 -30.52 -14.22 6.23
N LEU A 82 -30.02 -13.04 6.58
CA LEU A 82 -30.78 -12.06 7.35
C LEU A 82 -31.86 -11.42 6.46
N PRO A 83 -33.14 -11.48 6.85
CA PRO A 83 -34.23 -10.86 6.09
C PRO A 83 -34.03 -9.34 5.96
N ILE A 84 -34.24 -8.80 4.76
CA ILE A 84 -34.16 -7.38 4.42
C ILE A 84 -35.58 -6.83 4.30
N GLY A 85 -35.88 -5.70 4.95
CA GLY A 85 -37.17 -5.02 4.89
C GLY A 85 -37.08 -3.56 5.34
N ASP A 86 -38.23 -2.89 5.47
CA ASP A 86 -38.29 -1.47 5.86
C ASP A 86 -38.03 -1.24 7.37
N SER A 87 -37.91 -2.32 8.12
CA SER A 87 -37.59 -2.26 9.57
C SER A 87 -36.73 -3.44 9.99
N GLY A 88 -35.87 -3.28 11.00
CA GLY A 88 -35.01 -4.34 11.48
C GLY A 88 -34.30 -4.03 12.79
N THR A 89 -33.62 -5.04 13.33
CA THR A 89 -32.73 -4.90 14.49
C THR A 89 -31.36 -4.36 14.11
N ILE A 90 -30.91 -4.59 12.88
CA ILE A 90 -29.84 -3.87 12.23
C ILE A 90 -30.49 -2.85 11.28
N VAL A 91 -30.16 -1.58 11.40
CA VAL A 91 -30.74 -0.52 10.56
C VAL A 91 -29.63 0.23 9.84
N PHE A 92 -29.73 0.33 8.51
CA PHE A 92 -28.91 1.24 7.71
C PHE A 92 -29.81 2.37 7.22
N GLN A 93 -29.43 3.61 7.45
CA GLN A 93 -30.25 4.76 7.09
C GLN A 93 -29.43 5.95 6.61
N LEU A 94 -29.97 6.65 5.61
CA LEU A 94 -29.45 7.96 5.20
C LEU A 94 -30.19 9.07 5.95
N GLY A 95 -29.50 10.20 6.18
CA GLY A 95 -30.06 11.35 6.84
C GLY A 95 -29.28 12.64 6.58
N ASP A 96 -29.66 13.72 7.21
CA ASP A 96 -29.01 15.04 7.06
C ASP A 96 -27.76 15.15 7.98
N TYR A 97 -26.75 14.34 7.70
CA TYR A 97 -25.45 14.27 8.40
C TYR A 97 -24.35 14.92 7.55
N LYS A 98 -24.58 16.14 7.06
CA LYS A 98 -23.65 16.84 6.15
C LYS A 98 -22.24 17.01 6.71
N GLU A 99 -22.11 17.13 8.03
CA GLU A 99 -20.85 17.26 8.75
C GLU A 99 -19.94 16.02 8.62
N LEU A 100 -20.52 14.86 8.30
CA LEU A 100 -19.80 13.63 8.05
C LEU A 100 -19.22 13.56 6.63
N GLY A 101 -19.68 14.43 5.71
CA GLY A 101 -19.28 14.39 4.29
C GLY A 101 -19.79 13.15 3.57
N GLU A 102 -19.20 12.85 2.42
CA GLU A 102 -19.63 11.74 1.54
C GLU A 102 -19.34 10.34 2.12
N GLU A 103 -18.30 10.21 2.96
CA GLU A 103 -17.71 8.93 3.36
C GLU A 103 -17.82 8.63 4.85
N GLY A 104 -18.21 9.61 5.66
CA GLY A 104 -18.34 9.46 7.11
C GLY A 104 -19.65 8.80 7.51
N TYR A 105 -19.68 8.27 8.73
CA TYR A 105 -20.81 7.56 9.30
C TYR A 105 -20.92 7.74 10.81
N GLN A 106 -22.11 7.47 11.35
CA GLN A 106 -22.37 7.22 12.77
C GLN A 106 -22.83 5.79 12.95
N LEU A 107 -22.32 5.11 13.97
CA LEU A 107 -22.72 3.76 14.36
C LEU A 107 -23.07 3.75 15.83
N SER A 108 -24.31 3.36 16.15
CA SER A 108 -24.79 3.14 17.51
C SER A 108 -25.14 1.67 17.69
N VAL A 109 -24.49 1.00 18.64
CA VAL A 109 -24.74 -0.39 18.98
C VAL A 109 -25.22 -0.48 20.44
N SER A 110 -26.43 -0.94 20.62
CA SER A 110 -27.02 -1.28 21.91
C SER A 110 -27.34 -2.79 21.96
N SER A 111 -27.72 -3.32 23.14
CA SER A 111 -28.05 -4.75 23.27
C SER A 111 -29.23 -5.21 22.40
N GLY A 112 -30.13 -4.29 22.03
CA GLY A 112 -31.33 -4.62 21.25
C GLY A 112 -31.28 -4.15 19.79
N LYS A 113 -30.35 -3.29 19.42
CA LYS A 113 -30.35 -2.65 18.10
C LYS A 113 -28.97 -2.17 17.67
N LEU A 114 -28.68 -2.30 16.38
CA LEU A 114 -27.55 -1.69 15.71
C LEU A 114 -28.10 -0.68 14.68
N VAL A 115 -27.66 0.57 14.75
CA VAL A 115 -28.06 1.64 13.81
C VAL A 115 -26.83 2.24 13.18
N LEU A 116 -26.75 2.16 11.86
CA LEU A 116 -25.71 2.78 11.05
C LEU A 116 -26.33 3.89 10.21
N SER A 117 -25.85 5.12 10.41
CA SER A 117 -26.38 6.33 9.78
C SER A 117 -25.28 7.05 9.00
N ALA A 118 -25.60 7.60 7.83
CA ALA A 118 -24.66 8.39 7.03
C ALA A 118 -25.38 9.43 6.18
N TYR A 119 -24.61 10.39 5.66
CA TYR A 119 -25.12 11.37 4.69
C TYR A 119 -25.26 10.75 3.29
N ARG A 120 -24.37 9.80 2.92
CA ARG A 120 -24.34 9.13 1.61
C ARG A 120 -24.13 7.62 1.76
N HIS A 121 -24.44 6.89 0.72
CA HIS A 121 -24.26 5.43 0.63
C HIS A 121 -22.81 4.99 0.89
N HIS A 122 -21.80 5.77 0.47
CA HIS A 122 -20.40 5.48 0.74
C HIS A 122 -20.10 5.45 2.26
N GLY A 123 -20.70 6.37 3.02
CA GLY A 123 -20.59 6.34 4.49
C GLY A 123 -21.23 5.08 5.11
N ILE A 124 -22.38 4.62 4.58
CA ILE A 124 -22.98 3.33 5.01
C ILE A 124 -22.01 2.18 4.69
N PHE A 125 -21.41 2.15 3.50
CA PHE A 125 -20.43 1.12 3.14
C PHE A 125 -19.23 1.09 4.10
N ASN A 126 -18.65 2.24 4.42
CA ASN A 126 -17.52 2.36 5.36
C ASN A 126 -17.92 1.92 6.78
N GLY A 127 -19.14 2.27 7.22
CA GLY A 127 -19.70 1.81 8.48
C GLY A 127 -19.91 0.30 8.53
N ILE A 128 -20.36 -0.32 7.43
CA ILE A 128 -20.45 -1.78 7.31
C ILE A 128 -19.07 -2.43 7.52
N GLN A 129 -17.98 -1.88 6.95
CA GLN A 129 -16.63 -2.41 7.18
C GLN A 129 -16.27 -2.37 8.68
N SER A 130 -16.65 -1.31 9.38
CA SER A 130 -16.46 -1.22 10.84
C SER A 130 -17.29 -2.24 11.61
N VAL A 131 -18.56 -2.45 11.25
CA VAL A 131 -19.42 -3.50 11.86
C VAL A 131 -18.81 -4.88 11.65
N LEU A 132 -18.31 -5.19 10.44
CA LEU A 132 -17.66 -6.46 10.15
C LEU A 132 -16.37 -6.67 10.97
N GLN A 133 -15.62 -5.59 11.26
CA GLN A 133 -14.43 -5.66 12.11
C GLN A 133 -14.78 -5.74 13.62
N LEU A 134 -15.95 -5.32 14.03
CA LEU A 134 -16.44 -5.49 15.43
C LEU A 134 -16.95 -6.91 15.71
N LEU A 135 -17.34 -7.67 14.71
CA LEU A 135 -17.69 -9.09 14.84
C LEU A 135 -16.43 -9.93 15.13
N PRO A 136 -16.58 -11.10 15.79
CA PRO A 136 -15.47 -12.02 16.01
C PRO A 136 -14.68 -12.36 14.72
N PRO A 137 -13.37 -12.60 14.79
CA PRO A 137 -12.52 -12.87 13.62
C PRO A 137 -13.03 -14.01 12.73
N GLU A 138 -13.69 -15.00 13.29
CA GLU A 138 -14.27 -16.14 12.58
C GLU A 138 -15.36 -15.76 11.58
N ILE A 139 -15.84 -14.50 11.58
CA ILE A 139 -16.74 -13.98 10.54
C ILE A 139 -16.10 -14.04 9.14
N LYS A 140 -14.79 -14.14 9.08
CA LYS A 140 -14.02 -14.29 7.84
C LYS A 140 -13.91 -15.74 7.35
N SER A 141 -14.42 -16.71 8.13
CA SER A 141 -14.44 -18.13 7.73
C SER A 141 -15.35 -18.33 6.51
N LYS A 142 -14.91 -19.19 5.60
CA LYS A 142 -15.70 -19.64 4.43
C LYS A 142 -16.58 -20.87 4.72
N THR A 143 -16.64 -21.27 5.97
CA THR A 143 -17.46 -22.39 6.44
C THR A 143 -18.20 -21.99 7.69
N VAL A 144 -19.43 -22.48 7.82
CA VAL A 144 -20.30 -22.21 8.97
C VAL A 144 -19.61 -22.58 10.28
N GLN A 145 -19.68 -21.68 11.27
CA GLN A 145 -19.10 -21.82 12.61
C GLN A 145 -20.24 -22.02 13.65
N PRO A 146 -20.79 -23.23 13.76
CA PRO A 146 -22.07 -23.46 14.49
C PRO A 146 -21.95 -23.27 16.00
N GLN A 147 -20.75 -23.32 16.57
CA GLN A 147 -20.49 -23.12 18.00
C GLN A 147 -20.18 -21.67 18.38
N LYS A 148 -20.10 -20.77 17.37
CA LYS A 148 -19.72 -19.37 17.60
C LYS A 148 -20.93 -18.51 17.88
N THR A 149 -20.81 -17.65 18.87
CA THR A 149 -21.78 -16.58 19.14
C THR A 149 -21.31 -15.30 18.45
N TRP A 150 -22.19 -14.70 17.65
CA TRP A 150 -21.92 -13.48 16.88
C TRP A 150 -22.33 -12.26 17.66
N TYR A 151 -21.44 -11.71 18.47
CA TYR A 151 -21.72 -10.53 19.28
C TYR A 151 -20.85 -9.34 18.87
N ILE A 152 -21.40 -8.14 19.09
CA ILE A 152 -20.72 -6.85 18.94
C ILE A 152 -20.88 -6.13 20.27
N ASN A 153 -19.78 -5.69 20.88
CA ASN A 153 -19.85 -4.86 22.10
C ASN A 153 -20.58 -3.56 21.81
N CYS A 154 -21.39 -3.11 22.78
CA CYS A 154 -22.10 -1.85 22.64
C CYS A 154 -21.11 -0.69 22.49
N VAL A 155 -21.33 0.16 21.48
CA VAL A 155 -20.40 1.24 21.13
C VAL A 155 -21.14 2.36 20.39
N GLU A 156 -20.72 3.60 20.63
CA GLU A 156 -21.05 4.76 19.82
C GLU A 156 -19.83 5.17 19.02
N ILE A 157 -19.97 5.33 17.71
CA ILE A 157 -18.89 5.78 16.80
C ILE A 157 -19.39 6.94 15.97
N THR A 158 -18.56 7.99 15.82
CA THR A 158 -18.72 9.04 14.81
C THR A 158 -17.39 9.16 14.07
N ASP A 159 -17.42 8.91 12.77
CA ASP A 159 -16.19 8.70 12.00
C ASP A 159 -16.26 9.27 10.58
N LYS A 160 -15.13 9.79 10.09
CA LYS A 160 -14.94 10.25 8.71
C LYS A 160 -13.46 10.30 8.37
N PRO A 161 -13.07 10.17 7.08
CA PRO A 161 -11.66 10.21 6.69
C PRO A 161 -11.04 11.61 6.85
N GLN A 162 -9.71 11.64 7.09
CA GLN A 162 -8.92 12.88 7.05
C GLN A 162 -8.60 13.32 5.62
N PHE A 163 -8.42 12.36 4.69
CA PHE A 163 -8.04 12.63 3.31
C PHE A 163 -9.01 11.99 2.32
N ALA A 164 -9.27 12.72 1.24
CA ALA A 164 -10.14 12.28 0.15
C ALA A 164 -9.49 11.19 -0.73
N TRP A 165 -8.16 11.20 -0.88
CA TRP A 165 -7.42 10.17 -1.60
C TRP A 165 -6.75 9.19 -0.64
N ARG A 166 -7.19 7.93 -0.69
CA ARG A 166 -6.62 6.84 0.10
C ARG A 166 -6.39 5.66 -0.86
N GLY A 167 -5.19 5.64 -1.47
CA GLY A 167 -4.87 4.76 -2.57
C GLY A 167 -4.05 3.54 -2.20
N LEU A 168 -4.21 2.49 -3.02
CA LEU A 168 -3.22 1.43 -3.21
C LEU A 168 -3.00 1.22 -4.70
N MET A 169 -1.72 1.04 -5.09
CA MET A 169 -1.33 0.69 -6.45
C MET A 169 -0.97 -0.80 -6.53
N LEU A 170 -1.31 -1.42 -7.65
CA LEU A 170 -0.82 -2.74 -8.05
C LEU A 170 -0.23 -2.65 -9.46
N ASP A 171 1.06 -2.96 -9.56
CA ASP A 171 1.73 -3.18 -10.84
C ASP A 171 1.36 -4.57 -11.39
N VAL A 172 0.71 -4.57 -12.55
CA VAL A 172 0.34 -5.80 -13.27
C VAL A 172 1.18 -5.99 -14.54
N SER A 173 2.14 -5.09 -14.77
CA SER A 173 3.01 -5.10 -15.93
C SER A 173 4.24 -5.99 -15.71
N ARG A 174 5.02 -5.78 -14.62
CA ARG A 174 6.20 -6.58 -14.32
C ARG A 174 5.84 -8.05 -14.15
N HIS A 175 4.73 -8.32 -13.45
CA HIS A 175 4.08 -9.63 -13.42
C HIS A 175 2.57 -9.48 -13.66
N PHE A 176 2.01 -10.38 -14.47
CA PHE A 176 0.58 -10.35 -14.79
C PHE A 176 -0.23 -11.03 -13.70
N PHE A 177 -1.31 -10.37 -13.26
CA PHE A 177 -2.31 -10.91 -12.33
C PHE A 177 -3.68 -11.02 -13.02
N THR A 178 -4.39 -12.09 -12.75
CA THR A 178 -5.73 -12.32 -13.31
C THR A 178 -6.73 -11.31 -12.76
N LYS A 179 -7.85 -11.10 -13.49
CA LYS A 179 -8.92 -10.22 -12.99
C LYS A 179 -9.51 -10.68 -11.66
N GLN A 180 -9.47 -11.99 -11.36
CA GLN A 180 -9.92 -12.52 -10.07
C GLN A 180 -8.99 -12.11 -8.93
N GLU A 181 -7.69 -12.13 -9.17
CA GLU A 181 -6.69 -11.65 -8.21
C GLU A 181 -6.81 -10.14 -7.99
N VAL A 182 -7.04 -9.37 -9.06
CA VAL A 182 -7.33 -7.92 -8.97
C VAL A 182 -8.60 -7.65 -8.16
N LYS A 183 -9.67 -8.41 -8.36
CA LYS A 183 -10.89 -8.28 -7.54
C LYS A 183 -10.65 -8.63 -6.07
N ARG A 184 -9.82 -9.64 -5.79
CA ARG A 184 -9.43 -9.98 -4.42
C ARG A 184 -8.64 -8.85 -3.76
N PHE A 185 -7.77 -8.17 -4.51
CA PHE A 185 -7.06 -6.98 -4.05
C PHE A 185 -8.04 -5.84 -3.71
N ILE A 186 -9.01 -5.60 -4.58
CA ILE A 186 -10.08 -4.61 -4.37
C ILE A 186 -10.93 -4.94 -3.12
N ASP A 187 -11.24 -6.22 -2.87
CA ASP A 187 -11.94 -6.63 -1.64
C ASP A 187 -11.14 -6.30 -0.38
N GLN A 188 -9.83 -6.60 -0.39
CA GLN A 188 -8.94 -6.29 0.73
C GLN A 188 -8.79 -4.78 0.94
N MET A 189 -8.73 -3.99 -0.13
CA MET A 189 -8.74 -2.52 -0.06
C MET A 189 -10.01 -2.00 0.63
N ALA A 190 -11.17 -2.50 0.22
CA ALA A 190 -12.47 -2.09 0.73
C ALA A 190 -12.60 -2.31 2.25
N GLU A 191 -12.09 -3.42 2.76
CA GLU A 191 -12.13 -3.77 4.19
C GLU A 191 -11.45 -2.72 5.08
N TYR A 192 -10.42 -2.06 4.55
CA TYR A 192 -9.65 -1.04 5.27
C TYR A 192 -9.88 0.37 4.74
N LYS A 193 -11.05 0.61 4.12
CA LYS A 193 -11.57 1.92 3.71
C LYS A 193 -10.67 2.68 2.72
N TYR A 194 -9.91 1.97 1.90
CA TYR A 194 -9.29 2.55 0.71
C TYR A 194 -10.34 2.85 -0.34
N ASN A 195 -10.18 3.96 -1.07
CA ASN A 195 -11.17 4.41 -2.07
C ASN A 195 -10.59 4.63 -3.47
N VAL A 196 -9.29 4.48 -3.66
CA VAL A 196 -8.64 4.60 -4.96
C VAL A 196 -7.74 3.40 -5.24
N PHE A 197 -8.04 2.70 -6.32
CA PHE A 197 -7.17 1.65 -6.88
C PHE A 197 -6.39 2.22 -8.06
N HIS A 198 -5.09 2.42 -7.90
CA HIS A 198 -4.18 2.81 -8.96
C HIS A 198 -3.72 1.54 -9.68
N TRP A 199 -4.14 1.38 -10.94
CA TRP A 199 -3.87 0.19 -11.74
C TRP A 199 -2.77 0.48 -12.76
N HIS A 200 -1.53 0.06 -12.45
CA HIS A 200 -0.37 0.24 -13.31
C HIS A 200 -0.40 -0.82 -14.42
N LEU A 201 -0.91 -0.43 -15.60
CA LEU A 201 -1.28 -1.34 -16.69
C LEU A 201 -0.20 -1.56 -17.73
N THR A 202 0.81 -0.69 -17.81
CA THR A 202 1.82 -0.73 -18.87
C THR A 202 3.19 -0.35 -18.34
N ASP A 203 4.20 -1.12 -18.75
CA ASP A 203 5.60 -0.87 -18.47
C ASP A 203 6.47 -1.63 -19.50
N ASP A 204 7.78 -1.61 -19.36
CA ASP A 204 8.75 -2.30 -20.22
C ASP A 204 8.49 -3.81 -20.36
N GLN A 205 7.89 -4.44 -19.33
CA GLN A 205 7.74 -5.89 -19.23
C GLN A 205 6.36 -6.40 -19.64
N GLY A 206 5.45 -5.49 -19.97
CA GLY A 206 4.15 -5.90 -20.48
C GLY A 206 3.16 -4.76 -20.68
N TRP A 207 2.43 -4.85 -21.76
CA TRP A 207 1.26 -4.04 -22.04
C TRP A 207 -0.02 -4.85 -21.71
N ARG A 208 -0.82 -4.41 -20.73
CA ARG A 208 -1.90 -5.24 -20.18
C ARG A 208 -3.32 -4.83 -20.58
N LEU A 209 -3.49 -3.86 -21.46
CA LEU A 209 -4.79 -3.36 -21.90
C LEU A 209 -5.00 -3.60 -23.39
N GLU A 210 -6.03 -4.36 -23.77
CA GLU A 210 -6.39 -4.55 -25.17
C GLU A 210 -6.94 -3.24 -25.77
N ILE A 211 -6.32 -2.80 -26.86
CA ILE A 211 -6.78 -1.70 -27.72
C ILE A 211 -7.06 -2.29 -29.10
N LYS A 212 -8.33 -2.51 -29.42
CA LYS A 212 -8.73 -3.24 -30.64
C LYS A 212 -8.19 -2.64 -31.94
N SER A 213 -8.01 -1.31 -32.01
CA SER A 213 -7.42 -0.62 -33.16
C SER A 213 -5.88 -0.65 -33.20
N LEU A 214 -5.23 -1.13 -32.13
CA LEU A 214 -3.78 -1.29 -31.98
C LEU A 214 -3.46 -2.69 -31.46
N PRO A 215 -3.80 -3.76 -32.22
CA PRO A 215 -3.78 -5.13 -31.72
C PRO A 215 -2.39 -5.63 -31.32
N GLU A 216 -1.32 -5.10 -31.92
CA GLU A 216 0.05 -5.55 -31.62
C GLU A 216 0.48 -5.18 -30.19
N LEU A 217 -0.18 -4.18 -29.54
CA LEU A 217 0.06 -3.87 -28.14
C LEU A 217 -0.16 -5.09 -27.22
N THR A 218 -1.12 -5.95 -27.56
CA THR A 218 -1.41 -7.18 -26.80
C THR A 218 -0.95 -8.45 -27.50
N ASN A 219 -0.90 -8.48 -28.83
CA ASN A 219 -0.38 -9.66 -29.56
C ASN A 219 1.13 -9.85 -29.32
N ILE A 220 1.88 -8.74 -29.19
CA ILE A 220 3.33 -8.72 -28.97
C ILE A 220 3.64 -8.18 -27.57
N GLY A 221 3.18 -6.97 -27.28
CA GLY A 221 3.56 -6.23 -26.07
C GLY A 221 3.13 -6.86 -24.73
N ALA A 222 2.16 -7.78 -24.76
CA ALA A 222 1.72 -8.48 -23.56
C ALA A 222 2.54 -9.74 -23.21
N TRP A 223 3.48 -10.15 -24.07
CA TRP A 223 4.13 -11.45 -23.97
C TRP A 223 5.65 -11.36 -23.99
N ARG A 224 6.30 -12.13 -23.11
CA ARG A 224 7.75 -12.24 -23.02
C ARG A 224 8.20 -13.67 -22.71
N ALA A 225 9.51 -13.91 -22.78
CA ALA A 225 10.08 -15.17 -22.34
C ALA A 225 9.90 -15.32 -20.82
N PRO A 226 9.51 -16.53 -20.34
CA PRO A 226 9.50 -16.80 -18.91
C PRO A 226 10.91 -16.77 -18.35
N ARG A 227 11.08 -16.14 -17.20
CA ARG A 227 12.31 -16.11 -16.43
C ARG A 227 11.98 -16.32 -14.95
N VAL A 228 12.88 -17.02 -14.26
CA VAL A 228 12.79 -17.29 -12.81
C VAL A 228 14.05 -16.74 -12.13
N GLY A 229 14.07 -16.71 -10.82
CA GLY A 229 15.19 -16.20 -10.02
C GLY A 229 15.13 -14.69 -9.81
N ASN A 230 16.23 -14.14 -9.32
CA ASN A 230 16.36 -12.73 -9.01
C ASN A 230 16.14 -11.86 -10.25
N TRP A 231 15.31 -10.85 -10.11
CA TRP A 231 14.94 -9.96 -11.20
C TRP A 231 16.15 -9.38 -11.94
N TRP A 232 17.12 -8.89 -11.20
CA TRP A 232 18.32 -8.21 -11.71
C TRP A 232 19.38 -9.14 -12.29
N GLU A 233 19.23 -10.46 -12.13
CA GLU A 233 20.16 -11.50 -12.61
C GLU A 233 19.57 -12.30 -13.79
N ARG A 234 18.37 -11.92 -14.28
CA ARG A 234 17.71 -12.63 -15.37
C ARG A 234 18.46 -12.50 -16.68
N GLU A 235 18.62 -13.62 -17.36
CA GLU A 235 19.22 -13.64 -18.69
C GLU A 235 18.34 -12.87 -19.70
N PRO A 236 18.95 -12.08 -20.60
CA PRO A 236 18.22 -11.39 -21.66
C PRO A 236 17.38 -12.34 -22.52
N GLN A 237 16.31 -11.82 -23.12
CA GLN A 237 15.50 -12.58 -24.07
C GLN A 237 16.26 -12.85 -25.36
N LEU A 238 16.26 -14.09 -25.82
CA LEU A 238 16.82 -14.52 -27.09
C LEU A 238 15.73 -14.64 -28.16
N SER A 239 16.10 -14.52 -29.43
CA SER A 239 15.16 -14.71 -30.55
C SER A 239 14.58 -16.13 -30.66
N THR A 240 15.23 -17.10 -30.01
CA THR A 240 14.80 -18.51 -29.95
C THR A 240 13.90 -18.81 -28.75
N ASP A 241 13.71 -17.88 -27.84
CA ASP A 241 12.86 -18.08 -26.65
C ASP A 241 11.38 -18.16 -27.01
N SER A 242 10.64 -19.01 -26.31
CA SER A 242 9.19 -19.03 -26.36
C SER A 242 8.63 -17.85 -25.58
N LEU A 243 7.76 -17.05 -26.19
CA LEU A 243 7.10 -15.90 -25.56
C LEU A 243 5.78 -16.37 -24.92
N SER A 244 5.88 -17.12 -23.82
CA SER A 244 4.74 -17.79 -23.19
C SER A 244 4.32 -17.21 -21.83
N TYR A 245 5.06 -16.22 -21.32
CA TYR A 245 4.71 -15.54 -20.07
C TYR A 245 4.07 -14.17 -20.36
N GLY A 246 2.89 -13.94 -19.80
CA GLY A 246 2.17 -12.68 -19.96
C GLY A 246 0.67 -12.84 -19.79
N GLY A 247 -0.06 -11.90 -20.35
CA GLY A 247 -1.50 -11.78 -20.31
C GLY A 247 -1.94 -10.33 -20.47
N PHE A 248 -3.23 -10.13 -20.67
CA PHE A 248 -3.84 -8.80 -20.78
C PHE A 248 -5.30 -8.86 -20.38
N TYR A 249 -5.90 -7.70 -20.19
CA TYR A 249 -7.33 -7.54 -19.90
C TYR A 249 -8.05 -7.06 -21.16
N THR A 250 -9.14 -7.75 -21.49
CA THR A 250 -10.05 -7.31 -22.55
C THR A 250 -10.88 -6.10 -22.08
N PRO A 251 -11.50 -5.33 -22.99
CA PRO A 251 -12.44 -4.29 -22.62
C PRO A 251 -13.59 -4.79 -21.72
N GLU A 252 -13.99 -6.04 -21.88
CA GLU A 252 -15.00 -6.71 -21.07
C GLU A 252 -14.49 -6.98 -19.66
N ASP A 253 -13.25 -7.46 -19.51
CA ASP A 253 -12.61 -7.66 -18.21
C ASP A 253 -12.46 -6.33 -17.45
N ILE A 254 -12.05 -5.27 -18.14
CA ILE A 254 -11.95 -3.92 -17.54
C ILE A 254 -13.30 -3.45 -17.02
N ARG A 255 -14.37 -3.55 -17.83
CA ARG A 255 -15.72 -3.13 -17.39
C ARG A 255 -16.20 -3.93 -16.18
N GLU A 256 -15.92 -5.23 -16.16
CA GLU A 256 -16.27 -6.11 -15.04
C GLU A 256 -15.53 -5.69 -13.75
N VAL A 257 -14.23 -5.40 -13.83
CA VAL A 257 -13.43 -4.96 -12.67
C VAL A 257 -13.86 -3.55 -12.21
N VAL A 258 -14.12 -2.64 -13.16
CA VAL A 258 -14.62 -1.28 -12.86
C VAL A 258 -15.98 -1.33 -12.15
N ASP A 259 -16.93 -2.14 -12.61
CA ASP A 259 -18.23 -2.28 -11.94
C ASP A 259 -18.07 -2.93 -10.55
N TYR A 260 -17.18 -3.91 -10.42
CA TYR A 260 -16.86 -4.56 -9.15
C TYR A 260 -16.29 -3.58 -8.11
N ALA A 261 -15.36 -2.72 -8.52
CA ALA A 261 -14.78 -1.68 -7.67
C ALA A 261 -15.82 -0.61 -7.30
N ARG A 262 -16.65 -0.18 -8.28
CA ARG A 262 -17.72 0.80 -8.08
C ARG A 262 -18.71 0.35 -6.99
N LYS A 263 -19.07 -0.94 -6.95
CA LYS A 263 -19.94 -1.52 -5.91
C LYS A 263 -19.29 -1.52 -4.52
N ARG A 264 -17.96 -1.26 -4.44
CA ARG A 264 -17.18 -1.12 -3.20
C ARG A 264 -16.73 0.32 -2.95
N TYR A 265 -17.30 1.27 -3.71
CA TYR A 265 -16.95 2.70 -3.65
C TYR A 265 -15.47 2.98 -3.88
N ILE A 266 -14.80 2.14 -4.68
CA ILE A 266 -13.40 2.31 -5.09
C ILE A 266 -13.36 2.81 -6.53
N THR A 267 -12.68 3.95 -6.72
CA THR A 267 -12.38 4.52 -8.03
C THR A 267 -11.11 3.89 -8.59
N ILE A 268 -11.16 3.37 -9.82
CA ILE A 268 -9.96 2.87 -10.49
C ILE A 268 -9.32 3.99 -11.30
N VAL A 269 -8.06 4.27 -11.02
CA VAL A 269 -7.21 5.19 -11.80
C VAL A 269 -6.26 4.35 -12.65
N PRO A 270 -6.46 4.29 -13.98
CA PRO A 270 -5.56 3.58 -14.86
C PRO A 270 -4.27 4.36 -15.07
N GLU A 271 -3.13 3.67 -15.13
CA GLU A 271 -1.87 4.23 -15.56
C GLU A 271 -1.43 3.64 -16.91
N ILE A 272 -1.07 4.54 -17.81
CA ILE A 272 -0.32 4.27 -19.05
C ILE A 272 1.00 5.01 -18.92
N ASP A 273 2.05 4.30 -18.59
CA ASP A 273 3.33 4.92 -18.29
C ASP A 273 4.09 5.33 -19.55
N ILE A 274 4.39 6.61 -19.64
CA ILE A 274 5.03 7.30 -20.77
C ILE A 274 5.79 8.55 -20.29
N PRO A 275 6.83 9.02 -21.02
CA PRO A 275 7.40 8.46 -22.25
C PRO A 275 8.43 7.36 -22.00
N GLY A 276 8.94 7.23 -20.78
CA GLY A 276 9.76 6.11 -20.32
C GLY A 276 8.94 4.82 -20.22
N HIS A 277 9.52 3.73 -19.68
CA HIS A 277 8.80 2.49 -19.35
C HIS A 277 7.92 1.92 -20.49
N SER A 278 8.35 2.17 -21.75
CA SER A 278 7.49 1.93 -22.92
C SER A 278 8.01 0.81 -23.83
N MET A 279 8.96 -0.05 -23.39
CA MET A 279 9.57 -1.08 -24.25
C MET A 279 8.55 -2.08 -24.78
N ALA A 280 7.51 -2.42 -24.01
CA ALA A 280 6.44 -3.28 -24.50
C ALA A 280 5.68 -2.63 -25.68
N ALA A 281 5.41 -1.32 -25.61
CA ALA A 281 4.82 -0.57 -26.71
C ALA A 281 5.76 -0.44 -27.92
N LEU A 282 7.05 -0.21 -27.69
CA LEU A 282 8.07 -0.16 -28.74
C LEU A 282 8.26 -1.51 -29.43
N SER A 283 8.11 -2.62 -28.71
CA SER A 283 8.17 -3.96 -29.29
C SER A 283 6.99 -4.20 -30.24
N ALA A 284 5.82 -3.62 -29.94
CA ALA A 284 4.63 -3.70 -30.78
C ALA A 284 4.67 -2.75 -31.97
N TYR A 285 5.16 -1.53 -31.77
CA TYR A 285 5.19 -0.44 -32.77
C TYR A 285 6.57 0.24 -32.80
N PRO A 286 7.60 -0.38 -33.39
CA PRO A 286 8.97 0.16 -33.39
C PRO A 286 9.10 1.56 -33.99
N GLU A 287 8.20 1.92 -34.91
CA GLU A 287 8.20 3.23 -35.57
C GLU A 287 7.96 4.42 -34.63
N ILE A 288 7.45 4.20 -33.41
CA ILE A 288 7.24 5.26 -32.41
C ILE A 288 8.48 5.47 -31.52
N SER A 289 9.59 4.76 -31.78
CA SER A 289 10.87 4.94 -31.12
C SER A 289 11.76 5.97 -31.84
N CYS A 290 12.90 6.29 -31.25
CA CYS A 290 13.95 7.10 -31.88
C CYS A 290 14.83 6.28 -32.81
N THR A 291 15.08 4.99 -32.53
CA THR A 291 16.02 4.13 -33.23
C THR A 291 15.38 3.20 -34.27
N GLY A 292 14.09 2.90 -34.14
CA GLY A 292 13.36 2.00 -35.04
C GLY A 292 13.54 0.51 -34.75
N GLY A 293 14.15 0.18 -33.60
CA GLY A 293 14.31 -1.20 -33.15
C GLY A 293 15.44 -1.98 -33.82
N PRO A 294 15.45 -3.31 -33.72
CA PRO A 294 14.39 -4.15 -33.16
C PRO A 294 14.31 -4.09 -31.62
N PHE A 295 13.10 -4.30 -31.09
CA PHE A 295 12.83 -4.34 -29.65
C PHE A 295 12.23 -5.68 -29.25
N HIS A 296 12.44 -6.06 -27.99
CA HIS A 296 11.78 -7.18 -27.32
C HIS A 296 11.17 -6.69 -26.01
N VAL A 297 10.04 -7.27 -25.61
CA VAL A 297 9.47 -7.01 -24.29
C VAL A 297 10.48 -7.39 -23.22
N ASN A 298 10.73 -6.49 -22.26
CA ASN A 298 11.78 -6.67 -21.26
C ASN A 298 11.46 -7.85 -20.31
N VAL A 299 12.47 -8.68 -20.05
CA VAL A 299 12.35 -9.82 -19.12
C VAL A 299 12.84 -9.52 -17.69
N GLY A 300 13.38 -8.33 -17.46
CA GLY A 300 14.14 -7.88 -16.30
C GLY A 300 15.59 -7.58 -16.70
N ASN A 301 16.37 -7.01 -15.80
CA ASN A 301 17.82 -6.70 -15.93
C ASN A 301 18.25 -5.78 -17.10
N THR A 302 17.33 -5.15 -17.80
CA THR A 302 17.69 -4.24 -18.91
C THR A 302 17.81 -2.81 -18.41
N PHE A 303 18.94 -2.16 -18.70
CA PHE A 303 19.20 -0.79 -18.28
C PHE A 303 18.93 0.22 -19.40
N TYR A 304 18.19 1.26 -19.10
CA TYR A 304 17.71 2.30 -20.01
C TYR A 304 18.84 3.07 -20.74
N THR A 305 20.02 3.14 -20.16
CA THR A 305 21.17 3.79 -20.81
C THR A 305 21.71 3.04 -22.03
N LYS A 306 21.43 1.74 -22.13
CA LYS A 306 21.89 0.86 -23.20
C LYS A 306 20.81 0.49 -24.19
N THR A 307 19.56 0.37 -23.71
CA THR A 307 18.41 -0.06 -24.51
C THR A 307 17.33 1.00 -24.43
N GLU A 308 16.83 1.45 -25.60
CA GLU A 308 15.76 2.43 -25.66
C GLU A 308 14.45 1.85 -25.12
N ASN A 309 13.86 2.54 -24.14
CA ASN A 309 12.54 2.25 -23.59
C ASN A 309 11.62 3.48 -23.61
N SER A 310 12.03 4.56 -24.29
CA SER A 310 11.29 5.82 -24.30
C SER A 310 10.70 6.13 -25.67
N LEU A 311 9.45 6.60 -25.69
CA LEU A 311 8.75 7.03 -26.88
C LEU A 311 9.44 8.24 -27.52
N CYS A 312 9.47 8.30 -28.86
CA CYS A 312 10.09 9.39 -29.59
C CYS A 312 9.26 10.68 -29.52
N ALA A 313 9.72 11.67 -28.75
CA ALA A 313 9.04 12.96 -28.57
C ALA A 313 9.02 13.85 -29.85
N GLY A 314 9.88 13.54 -30.81
CA GLY A 314 9.93 14.26 -32.10
C GLY A 314 9.01 13.69 -33.17
N ASN A 315 8.42 12.50 -32.95
CA ASN A 315 7.66 11.78 -33.96
C ASN A 315 6.14 12.01 -33.79
N GLU A 316 5.46 12.50 -34.82
CA GLU A 316 4.00 12.70 -34.78
C GLU A 316 3.24 11.38 -34.62
N ARG A 317 3.75 10.28 -35.23
CA ARG A 317 3.13 8.96 -35.11
C ARG A 317 3.00 8.50 -33.64
N THR A 318 3.97 8.88 -32.78
CA THR A 318 3.88 8.63 -31.34
C THR A 318 2.60 9.22 -30.75
N PHE A 319 2.31 10.46 -31.08
CA PHE A 319 1.12 11.14 -30.54
C PHE A 319 -0.19 10.66 -31.14
N GLU A 320 -0.21 10.17 -32.39
CA GLU A 320 -1.38 9.54 -33.00
C GLU A 320 -1.72 8.21 -32.28
N VAL A 321 -0.70 7.39 -32.00
CA VAL A 321 -0.85 6.15 -31.23
C VAL A 321 -1.38 6.47 -29.82
N LEU A 322 -0.77 7.43 -29.12
CA LEU A 322 -1.19 7.82 -27.79
C LEU A 322 -2.61 8.41 -27.75
N ASP A 323 -3.01 9.18 -28.75
CA ASP A 323 -4.39 9.70 -28.80
C ASP A 323 -5.41 8.57 -28.92
N THR A 324 -5.09 7.53 -29.70
CA THR A 324 -5.90 6.32 -29.81
C THR A 324 -5.98 5.58 -28.49
N VAL A 325 -4.84 5.36 -27.81
CA VAL A 325 -4.76 4.71 -26.51
C VAL A 325 -5.59 5.47 -25.48
N PHE A 326 -5.36 6.77 -25.30
CA PHE A 326 -6.09 7.57 -24.30
C PHE A 326 -7.58 7.74 -24.64
N SER A 327 -7.98 7.64 -25.90
CA SER A 327 -9.40 7.60 -26.27
C SER A 327 -10.08 6.36 -25.73
N GLU A 328 -9.43 5.19 -25.86
CA GLU A 328 -9.96 3.94 -25.35
C GLU A 328 -9.94 3.87 -23.82
N VAL A 329 -8.83 4.29 -23.18
CA VAL A 329 -8.71 4.39 -21.72
C VAL A 329 -9.81 5.29 -21.14
N ALA A 330 -10.01 6.49 -21.70
CA ALA A 330 -11.03 7.42 -21.22
C ALA A 330 -12.46 6.86 -21.36
N ARG A 331 -12.71 6.00 -22.38
CA ARG A 331 -13.99 5.34 -22.59
C ARG A 331 -14.24 4.19 -21.62
N LEU A 332 -13.19 3.45 -21.25
CA LEU A 332 -13.29 2.26 -20.40
C LEU A 332 -13.33 2.60 -18.91
N PHE A 333 -12.63 3.66 -18.50
CA PHE A 333 -12.51 4.03 -17.09
C PHE A 333 -13.34 5.30 -16.78
N PRO A 334 -14.37 5.20 -15.93
CA PRO A 334 -15.21 6.35 -15.56
C PRO A 334 -14.51 7.34 -14.63
N SER A 335 -13.35 6.99 -14.04
CA SER A 335 -12.53 7.88 -13.22
C SER A 335 -12.34 9.24 -13.89
N PRO A 336 -12.37 10.36 -13.14
CA PRO A 336 -12.00 11.66 -13.67
C PRO A 336 -10.49 11.77 -13.95
N TYR A 337 -9.69 10.81 -13.52
CA TYR A 337 -8.23 10.83 -13.59
C TYR A 337 -7.68 9.75 -14.50
N ILE A 338 -6.57 10.07 -15.18
CA ILE A 338 -5.68 9.10 -15.85
C ILE A 338 -4.26 9.43 -15.40
N HIS A 339 -3.55 8.40 -14.90
CA HIS A 339 -2.12 8.52 -14.59
C HIS A 339 -1.32 8.24 -15.85
N ILE A 340 -0.30 9.07 -16.14
CA ILE A 340 0.50 8.99 -17.38
C ILE A 340 1.97 8.64 -17.11
N GLY A 341 2.33 8.27 -15.88
CA GLY A 341 3.72 8.03 -15.50
C GLY A 341 4.55 9.30 -15.49
N GLY A 342 5.54 9.36 -16.33
CA GLY A 342 6.42 10.53 -16.54
C GLY A 342 7.80 10.37 -15.92
N ASP A 343 8.03 9.28 -15.21
CA ASP A 343 9.22 8.98 -14.45
C ASP A 343 10.35 8.37 -15.30
N GLU A 344 11.54 8.41 -14.75
CA GLU A 344 12.77 7.73 -15.18
C GLU A 344 13.09 7.76 -16.68
N CYS A 345 12.57 8.72 -17.45
CA CYS A 345 12.79 8.82 -18.88
C CYS A 345 14.25 9.14 -19.19
N TYR A 346 15.00 8.17 -19.74
CA TYR A 346 16.36 8.37 -20.20
C TYR A 346 16.41 9.16 -21.50
N LYS A 347 16.94 10.37 -21.45
CA LYS A 347 16.90 11.36 -22.53
C LYS A 347 18.00 11.19 -23.59
N GLY A 348 18.99 10.31 -23.38
CA GLY A 348 20.12 10.14 -24.28
C GLY A 348 19.75 9.68 -25.69
N PHE A 349 18.64 8.95 -25.88
CA PHE A 349 18.13 8.60 -27.20
C PHE A 349 17.54 9.80 -27.93
N TRP A 350 16.83 10.69 -27.21
CA TRP A 350 16.29 11.93 -27.77
C TRP A 350 17.38 12.89 -28.24
N GLU A 351 18.51 12.95 -27.53
CA GLU A 351 19.65 13.83 -27.90
C GLU A 351 20.28 13.42 -29.22
N ARG A 352 20.30 12.13 -29.51
CA ARG A 352 20.86 11.59 -30.77
C ARG A 352 19.83 11.56 -31.90
N CYS A 353 18.53 11.59 -31.60
CA CYS A 353 17.43 11.47 -32.56
C CYS A 353 17.26 12.72 -33.43
N PRO A 354 17.34 12.65 -34.78
CA PRO A 354 17.09 13.79 -35.65
C PRO A 354 15.69 14.39 -35.48
N LYS A 355 14.66 13.57 -35.33
CA LYS A 355 13.27 14.01 -35.15
C LYS A 355 13.11 14.82 -33.84
N CYS A 356 13.71 14.35 -32.73
CA CYS A 356 13.68 15.06 -31.45
C CYS A 356 14.47 16.37 -31.50
N ARG A 357 15.60 16.39 -32.18
CA ARG A 357 16.36 17.65 -32.39
C ARG A 357 15.58 18.66 -33.24
N MET A 358 14.95 18.24 -34.33
CA MET A 358 14.08 19.12 -35.13
C MET A 358 12.90 19.63 -34.32
N ARG A 359 12.29 18.79 -33.47
CA ARG A 359 11.21 19.21 -32.56
C ARG A 359 11.69 20.28 -31.59
N LYS A 360 12.84 20.08 -30.93
CA LYS A 360 13.43 21.08 -30.04
C LYS A 360 13.63 22.44 -30.74
N GLN A 361 14.17 22.42 -31.95
CA GLN A 361 14.36 23.64 -32.73
C GLN A 361 13.04 24.33 -33.09
N LYS A 362 12.05 23.56 -33.57
CA LYS A 362 10.74 24.08 -33.99
C LYS A 362 9.98 24.71 -32.82
N GLU A 363 10.01 24.09 -31.64
CA GLU A 363 9.30 24.53 -30.43
C GLU A 363 10.17 25.44 -29.53
N HIS A 364 11.38 25.83 -29.99
CA HIS A 364 12.32 26.69 -29.25
C HIS A 364 12.72 26.15 -27.86
N LEU A 365 12.82 24.81 -27.71
CA LEU A 365 13.17 24.15 -26.46
C LEU A 365 14.69 24.10 -26.28
N LYS A 366 15.17 24.41 -25.06
CA LYS A 366 16.59 24.58 -24.76
C LYS A 366 17.32 23.25 -24.56
N ASN A 367 16.63 22.27 -23.92
CA ASN A 367 17.22 21.01 -23.51
C ASN A 367 16.21 19.85 -23.64
N SER A 368 16.59 18.67 -23.17
CA SER A 368 15.75 17.48 -23.23
C SER A 368 14.72 17.42 -22.10
N GLU A 369 14.90 18.15 -21.00
CA GLU A 369 13.92 18.35 -19.94
C GLU A 369 12.73 19.19 -20.45
N GLU A 370 12.99 20.27 -21.18
CA GLU A 370 11.93 21.05 -21.84
C GLU A 370 11.22 20.24 -22.93
N LEU A 371 11.92 19.30 -23.60
CA LEU A 371 11.28 18.37 -24.55
C LEU A 371 10.37 17.37 -23.84
N GLN A 372 10.74 16.89 -22.64
CA GLN A 372 9.86 16.07 -21.82
C GLN A 372 8.64 16.87 -21.38
N SER A 373 8.82 18.08 -20.90
CA SER A 373 7.70 18.97 -20.55
C SER A 373 6.76 19.22 -21.74
N TYR A 374 7.32 19.46 -22.94
CA TYR A 374 6.53 19.55 -24.17
C TYR A 374 5.71 18.29 -24.43
N PHE A 375 6.33 17.11 -24.31
CA PHE A 375 5.67 15.81 -24.49
C PHE A 375 4.50 15.65 -23.49
N ILE A 376 4.77 15.84 -22.20
CA ILE A 376 3.78 15.73 -21.13
C ILE A 376 2.61 16.73 -21.32
N LYS A 377 2.91 17.99 -21.64
CA LYS A 377 1.89 19.01 -21.91
C LYS A 377 1.00 18.65 -23.10
N ARG A 378 1.58 18.08 -24.13
CA ARG A 378 0.83 17.64 -25.31
C ARG A 378 -0.09 16.45 -24.99
N VAL A 379 0.39 15.48 -24.22
CA VAL A 379 -0.42 14.36 -23.74
C VAL A 379 -1.49 14.83 -22.76
N ALA A 380 -1.15 15.70 -21.82
CA ALA A 380 -2.13 16.27 -20.88
C ALA A 380 -3.29 16.97 -21.62
N ASN A 381 -2.99 17.71 -22.68
CA ASN A 381 -4.02 18.33 -23.52
C ASN A 381 -4.90 17.29 -24.25
N MET A 382 -4.31 16.18 -24.71
CA MET A 382 -5.08 15.06 -25.31
C MET A 382 -6.04 14.44 -24.29
N VAL A 383 -5.56 14.16 -23.09
CA VAL A 383 -6.34 13.57 -22.00
C VAL A 383 -7.45 14.55 -21.54
N GLN A 384 -7.13 15.83 -21.40
CA GLN A 384 -8.09 16.88 -21.03
C GLN A 384 -9.24 17.03 -22.05
N LYS A 385 -8.93 16.96 -23.35
CA LYS A 385 -9.95 16.97 -24.42
C LYS A 385 -10.93 15.78 -24.33
N LYS A 386 -10.57 14.71 -23.63
CA LYS A 386 -11.42 13.56 -23.36
C LYS A 386 -12.15 13.68 -22.02
N GLY A 387 -12.10 14.87 -21.37
CA GLY A 387 -12.77 15.16 -20.10
C GLY A 387 -12.10 14.55 -18.86
N LYS A 388 -10.80 14.23 -18.96
CA LYS A 388 -10.02 13.65 -17.85
C LYS A 388 -8.91 14.59 -17.41
N GLN A 389 -8.49 14.47 -16.14
CA GLN A 389 -7.36 15.19 -15.58
C GLN A 389 -6.16 14.24 -15.46
N VAL A 390 -4.96 14.78 -15.73
CA VAL A 390 -3.71 14.02 -15.70
C VAL A 390 -3.14 13.97 -14.30
N ILE A 391 -2.68 12.80 -13.90
CA ILE A 391 -1.76 12.59 -12.80
C ILE A 391 -0.42 12.10 -13.37
N GLY A 392 0.70 12.51 -12.79
CA GLY A 392 2.02 11.95 -13.13
C GLY A 392 2.95 11.95 -11.93
N TRP A 393 3.98 11.11 -12.01
CA TRP A 393 5.05 11.06 -11.02
C TRP A 393 5.78 12.41 -10.96
N ASP A 394 6.49 12.68 -9.89
CA ASP A 394 7.04 14.03 -9.65
C ASP A 394 8.11 14.50 -10.65
N GLU A 395 8.60 13.64 -11.55
CA GLU A 395 9.45 14.01 -12.69
C GLU A 395 8.74 14.89 -13.72
N ILE A 396 7.41 14.91 -13.75
CA ILE A 396 6.68 15.85 -14.64
C ILE A 396 6.90 17.33 -14.28
N LEU A 397 7.48 17.62 -13.10
CA LEU A 397 7.96 18.94 -12.71
C LEU A 397 9.12 19.43 -13.58
N GLU A 398 9.92 18.50 -14.13
CA GLU A 398 11.12 18.82 -14.90
C GLU A 398 10.75 19.54 -16.22
N GLY A 399 11.35 20.72 -16.45
CA GLY A 399 11.06 21.53 -17.63
C GLY A 399 9.72 22.28 -17.62
N GLY A 400 8.92 22.15 -16.55
CA GLY A 400 7.68 22.88 -16.29
C GLY A 400 6.42 22.06 -16.47
N LEU A 401 5.53 22.15 -15.48
CA LEU A 401 4.26 21.42 -15.38
C LEU A 401 3.26 21.78 -16.48
N ALA A 402 2.42 20.82 -16.83
CA ALA A 402 1.18 21.08 -17.56
C ALA A 402 0.16 21.76 -16.62
N PRO A 403 -0.63 22.73 -17.10
CA PRO A 403 -1.70 23.32 -16.31
C PRO A 403 -2.61 22.23 -15.73
N GLU A 404 -3.02 22.38 -14.46
CA GLU A 404 -3.93 21.48 -13.76
C GLU A 404 -3.48 20.00 -13.61
N ALA A 405 -2.23 19.67 -13.97
CA ALA A 405 -1.69 18.35 -13.68
C ALA A 405 -1.59 18.16 -12.16
N ILE A 406 -1.96 16.96 -11.70
CA ILE A 406 -1.77 16.50 -10.33
C ILE A 406 -0.42 15.81 -10.25
N VAL A 407 0.36 16.12 -9.22
CA VAL A 407 1.68 15.51 -9.02
C VAL A 407 1.59 14.42 -7.96
N MET A 408 2.02 13.21 -8.32
CA MET A 408 2.21 12.10 -7.37
C MET A 408 3.67 12.05 -6.96
N SER A 409 3.96 12.42 -5.69
CA SER A 409 5.34 12.59 -5.21
C SER A 409 5.85 11.32 -4.57
N TRP A 410 6.86 10.68 -5.19
CA TRP A 410 7.45 9.42 -4.74
C TRP A 410 8.91 9.53 -4.28
N ARG A 411 9.69 10.47 -4.85
CA ARG A 411 11.10 10.72 -4.48
C ARG A 411 11.23 11.52 -3.16
N GLY A 412 10.42 11.19 -2.18
CA GLY A 412 10.28 11.90 -0.92
C GLY A 412 9.30 13.07 -1.01
N ILE A 413 9.35 13.98 -0.03
CA ILE A 413 8.38 15.08 0.12
C ILE A 413 8.67 16.30 -0.78
N LYS A 414 9.88 16.39 -1.36
CA LYS A 414 10.34 17.60 -2.05
C LYS A 414 9.55 17.89 -3.32
N GLY A 415 9.26 16.87 -4.13
CA GLY A 415 8.48 17.01 -5.36
C GLY A 415 7.06 17.53 -5.09
N GLY A 416 6.38 16.94 -4.09
CA GLY A 416 5.06 17.39 -3.66
C GLY A 416 5.07 18.83 -3.12
N ALA A 417 6.10 19.19 -2.32
CA ALA A 417 6.25 20.55 -1.81
C ALA A 417 6.46 21.57 -2.94
N GLU A 418 7.22 21.22 -3.96
CA GLU A 418 7.44 22.09 -5.14
C GLU A 418 6.18 22.25 -5.96
N ALA A 419 5.46 21.16 -6.25
CA ALA A 419 4.18 21.22 -6.96
C ALA A 419 3.14 22.06 -6.22
N ALA A 420 3.00 21.86 -4.90
CA ALA A 420 2.08 22.64 -4.07
C ALA A 420 2.43 24.13 -4.03
N ARG A 421 3.72 24.49 -4.00
CA ARG A 421 4.14 25.91 -4.12
C ARG A 421 3.76 26.53 -5.46
N GLN A 422 3.67 25.74 -6.52
CA GLN A 422 3.18 26.16 -7.83
C GLN A 422 1.64 26.15 -7.94
N GLY A 423 0.91 25.77 -6.89
CA GLY A 423 -0.55 25.73 -6.82
C GLY A 423 -1.18 24.43 -7.34
N HIS A 424 -0.39 23.39 -7.60
CA HIS A 424 -0.90 22.10 -8.05
C HIS A 424 -1.36 21.23 -6.89
N SER A 425 -2.40 20.43 -7.12
CA SER A 425 -2.78 19.34 -6.20
C SER A 425 -1.72 18.24 -6.18
N VAL A 426 -1.54 17.64 -5.01
CA VAL A 426 -0.51 16.62 -4.82
C VAL A 426 -1.07 15.38 -4.12
N ILE A 427 -0.53 14.22 -4.50
CA ILE A 427 -0.74 12.93 -3.84
C ILE A 427 0.63 12.49 -3.32
N MET A 428 0.71 12.20 -2.02
CA MET A 428 1.97 11.92 -1.37
C MET A 428 2.19 10.40 -1.27
N THR A 429 3.27 9.91 -1.91
CA THR A 429 3.62 8.49 -1.93
C THR A 429 5.13 8.26 -1.75
N PRO A 430 5.80 8.96 -0.80
CA PRO A 430 7.24 8.87 -0.66
C PRO A 430 7.69 7.43 -0.42
N SER A 431 8.74 7.01 -1.14
CA SER A 431 9.19 5.62 -1.17
C SER A 431 9.61 5.09 0.19
N ASP A 432 10.17 5.95 1.05
CA ASP A 432 10.58 5.63 2.42
C ASP A 432 9.43 5.40 3.42
N HIS A 433 8.17 5.54 2.97
CA HIS A 433 6.97 5.28 3.77
C HIS A 433 5.88 4.48 3.05
N CYS A 434 5.89 4.47 1.71
CA CYS A 434 4.76 4.00 0.90
C CYS A 434 5.09 2.88 -0.10
N TYR A 435 6.38 2.51 -0.30
CA TYR A 435 6.75 1.48 -1.28
C TYR A 435 6.70 0.09 -0.66
N LEU A 436 5.65 -0.65 -1.00
CA LEU A 436 5.34 -1.95 -0.41
C LEU A 436 6.12 -3.12 -1.05
N ASP A 437 6.97 -2.85 -2.03
CA ASP A 437 7.92 -3.79 -2.63
C ASP A 437 9.24 -3.89 -1.86
N PHE A 438 9.47 -3.02 -0.86
CA PHE A 438 10.68 -3.03 -0.02
C PHE A 438 10.64 -4.14 1.05
N TYR A 439 11.82 -4.51 1.61
CA TYR A 439 11.93 -5.49 2.69
C TYR A 439 11.09 -5.10 3.91
N GLN A 440 10.36 -6.06 4.46
CA GLN A 440 9.61 -5.85 5.71
C GLN A 440 10.39 -6.25 6.96
N GLY A 441 11.45 -7.04 6.79
CA GLY A 441 12.33 -7.54 7.83
C GLY A 441 13.80 -7.50 7.39
N ASP A 442 14.65 -8.29 8.04
CA ASP A 442 16.05 -8.36 7.65
C ASP A 442 16.21 -8.97 6.25
N PRO A 443 17.07 -8.38 5.37
CA PRO A 443 17.28 -8.87 4.00
C PRO A 443 17.69 -10.35 3.90
N THR A 444 18.30 -10.92 4.95
CA THR A 444 18.72 -12.34 4.94
C THR A 444 17.56 -13.33 5.05
N VAL A 445 16.37 -12.86 5.43
CA VAL A 445 15.15 -13.69 5.60
C VAL A 445 13.96 -13.18 4.78
N GLU A 446 14.18 -12.17 3.94
CA GLU A 446 13.17 -11.61 3.04
C GLU A 446 13.47 -11.96 1.57
N PRO A 447 12.46 -11.95 0.69
CA PRO A 447 12.67 -12.01 -0.77
C PRO A 447 13.53 -10.83 -1.23
N ASN A 448 14.45 -11.07 -2.17
CA ASN A 448 15.38 -10.03 -2.64
C ASN A 448 14.65 -8.84 -3.27
N THR A 449 14.91 -7.63 -2.76
CA THR A 449 14.39 -6.35 -3.25
C THR A 449 15.42 -5.22 -3.01
N TYR A 450 15.01 -3.97 -2.88
CA TYR A 450 15.90 -2.80 -2.89
C TYR A 450 16.38 -2.37 -1.50
N THR A 451 15.45 -2.04 -0.60
CA THR A 451 15.72 -1.46 0.71
C THR A 451 14.67 -1.88 1.72
N MET A 452 14.76 -1.40 2.95
CA MET A 452 13.87 -1.80 4.03
C MET A 452 12.80 -0.74 4.27
N LEU A 453 11.56 -1.20 4.44
CA LEU A 453 10.42 -0.40 4.90
C LEU A 453 9.60 -1.25 5.87
N ARG A 454 9.72 -1.00 7.16
CA ARG A 454 9.01 -1.74 8.19
C ARG A 454 7.61 -1.17 8.45
N LEU A 455 6.79 -1.93 9.17
CA LEU A 455 5.44 -1.50 9.53
C LEU A 455 5.44 -0.15 10.27
N GLN A 456 6.39 0.05 11.21
CA GLN A 456 6.49 1.27 11.98
C GLN A 456 6.85 2.49 11.12
N ASP A 457 7.63 2.30 10.05
CA ASP A 457 8.00 3.38 9.12
C ASP A 457 6.77 3.87 8.34
N CYS A 458 5.91 2.94 7.88
CA CYS A 458 4.62 3.28 7.28
C CYS A 458 3.70 4.01 8.26
N TYR A 459 3.70 3.63 9.54
CA TYR A 459 2.84 4.24 10.55
C TYR A 459 3.30 5.63 10.99
N LYS A 460 4.61 5.87 11.00
CA LYS A 460 5.20 7.18 11.36
C LYS A 460 5.06 8.23 10.26
N TYR A 461 4.57 7.83 9.10
CA TYR A 461 4.43 8.72 7.97
C TYR A 461 3.60 9.97 8.29
N GLN A 462 4.21 11.14 8.10
CA GLN A 462 3.56 12.44 8.21
C GLN A 462 3.20 12.94 6.81
N LEU A 463 1.93 12.81 6.44
CA LEU A 463 1.44 13.06 5.08
C LEU A 463 1.56 14.52 4.65
N ILE A 464 1.34 15.45 5.58
CA ILE A 464 1.43 16.88 5.32
C ILE A 464 2.67 17.43 6.03
N PRO A 465 3.77 17.69 5.31
CA PRO A 465 4.89 18.45 5.86
C PRO A 465 4.47 19.89 6.18
N ASP A 466 5.07 20.49 7.20
CA ASP A 466 4.77 21.85 7.66
C ASP A 466 4.90 22.94 6.57
N SER A 467 5.65 22.63 5.49
CA SER A 467 5.93 23.53 4.37
C SER A 467 4.87 23.51 3.26
N ILE A 468 3.83 22.67 3.34
CA ILE A 468 2.83 22.48 2.28
C ILE A 468 1.47 23.00 2.75
N ASN A 469 0.76 23.73 1.84
CA ASN A 469 -0.63 24.07 2.07
C ASN A 469 -1.49 22.78 2.14
N PRO A 470 -2.13 22.46 3.27
CA PRO A 470 -2.91 21.23 3.43
C PRO A 470 -4.03 21.05 2.41
N SER A 471 -4.62 22.15 1.93
CA SER A 471 -5.73 22.11 0.96
C SER A 471 -5.34 21.59 -0.42
N LEU A 472 -4.05 21.55 -0.74
CA LEU A 472 -3.52 21.02 -1.99
C LEU A 472 -3.15 19.54 -1.88
N VAL A 473 -3.09 18.98 -0.67
CA VAL A 473 -2.79 17.55 -0.45
C VAL A 473 -4.09 16.75 -0.51
N MET A 474 -4.28 16.02 -1.60
CA MET A 474 -5.46 15.17 -1.79
C MET A 474 -5.45 13.97 -0.83
N GLY A 475 -4.27 13.46 -0.50
CA GLY A 475 -4.04 12.30 0.36
C GLY A 475 -2.76 11.57 -0.01
N GLY A 476 -2.77 10.25 0.20
CA GLY A 476 -1.59 9.41 -0.05
C GLY A 476 -1.95 8.03 -0.58
N GLN A 477 -0.91 7.26 -0.87
CA GLN A 477 -1.05 5.96 -1.50
C GLN A 477 0.12 5.04 -1.16
N GLY A 478 -0.15 3.76 -0.96
CA GLY A 478 0.86 2.70 -0.93
C GLY A 478 1.05 2.12 -2.33
N ASN A 479 2.29 1.92 -2.75
CA ASN A 479 2.63 1.42 -4.09
C ASN A 479 3.27 0.03 -3.99
N LEU A 480 2.74 -0.94 -4.73
CA LEU A 480 3.35 -2.25 -4.88
C LEU A 480 3.88 -2.44 -6.30
N TRP A 481 5.17 -2.26 -6.49
CA TRP A 481 5.89 -2.69 -7.68
C TRP A 481 6.12 -4.20 -7.65
N THR A 482 6.17 -4.85 -8.80
CA THR A 482 6.11 -6.32 -8.82
C THR A 482 7.30 -7.01 -9.47
N GLU A 483 8.44 -6.34 -9.63
CA GLU A 483 9.66 -6.96 -10.14
C GLU A 483 10.03 -8.25 -9.38
N SER A 484 9.94 -8.22 -8.05
CA SER A 484 10.20 -9.36 -7.17
C SER A 484 8.93 -10.02 -6.61
N VAL A 485 7.76 -9.74 -7.21
CA VAL A 485 6.45 -10.21 -6.71
C VAL A 485 5.72 -11.02 -7.81
N PRO A 486 6.12 -12.28 -8.07
CA PRO A 486 5.69 -13.02 -9.25
C PRO A 486 4.29 -13.65 -9.16
N HIS A 487 3.65 -13.65 -7.99
CA HIS A 487 2.33 -14.28 -7.78
C HIS A 487 1.56 -13.64 -6.62
N TYR A 488 0.23 -13.84 -6.61
CA TYR A 488 -0.67 -13.11 -5.73
C TYR A 488 -0.43 -13.35 -4.22
N ARG A 489 0.01 -14.56 -3.82
CA ARG A 489 0.36 -14.81 -2.42
C ARG A 489 1.54 -13.94 -1.96
N GLN A 490 2.46 -13.59 -2.87
CA GLN A 490 3.52 -12.64 -2.56
C GLN A 490 2.99 -11.20 -2.51
N VAL A 491 1.99 -10.84 -3.35
CA VAL A 491 1.28 -9.55 -3.23
C VAL A 491 0.72 -9.38 -1.81
N GLU A 492 0.01 -10.37 -1.30
CA GLU A 492 -0.55 -10.33 0.05
C GLU A 492 0.54 -10.18 1.12
N TYR A 493 1.64 -10.93 0.99
CA TYR A 493 2.77 -10.85 1.90
C TYR A 493 3.38 -9.44 1.92
N MET A 494 3.58 -8.84 0.76
CA MET A 494 4.23 -7.52 0.65
C MET A 494 3.31 -6.38 1.10
N VAL A 495 2.01 -6.49 0.86
CA VAL A 495 1.03 -5.44 1.22
C VAL A 495 0.68 -5.46 2.70
N TRP A 496 0.41 -6.66 3.27
CA TRP A 496 -0.06 -6.78 4.65
C TRP A 496 1.07 -7.20 5.61
N PRO A 497 1.16 -6.55 6.78
CA PRO A 497 0.22 -5.57 7.39
C PRO A 497 0.50 -4.09 7.07
N ARG A 498 1.51 -3.73 6.27
CA ARG A 498 1.92 -2.33 6.07
C ARG A 498 0.79 -1.44 5.55
N ALA A 499 -0.07 -1.96 4.68
CA ALA A 499 -1.23 -1.23 4.22
C ALA A 499 -2.24 -0.90 5.35
N LEU A 500 -2.27 -1.64 6.47
CA LEU A 500 -3.05 -1.24 7.64
C LEU A 500 -2.56 0.09 8.22
N ALA A 501 -1.23 0.28 8.29
CA ALA A 501 -0.62 1.51 8.78
C ALA A 501 -0.92 2.70 7.85
N ILE A 502 -0.77 2.51 6.54
CA ILE A 502 -1.09 3.55 5.55
C ILE A 502 -2.57 3.92 5.61
N SER A 503 -3.48 2.94 5.71
CA SER A 503 -4.91 3.19 5.84
C SER A 503 -5.22 4.08 7.05
N GLU A 504 -4.65 3.75 8.23
CA GLU A 504 -4.85 4.55 9.44
C GLU A 504 -4.23 5.94 9.32
N THR A 505 -3.09 6.07 8.67
CA THR A 505 -2.46 7.38 8.41
C THR A 505 -3.33 8.29 7.53
N LEU A 506 -4.06 7.70 6.59
CA LEU A 506 -4.93 8.43 5.66
C LEU A 506 -6.34 8.69 6.20
N TRP A 507 -6.79 7.89 7.14
CA TRP A 507 -8.14 7.98 7.69
C TRP A 507 -8.21 8.72 9.01
N THR A 508 -7.33 8.36 9.97
CA THR A 508 -7.41 8.75 11.37
C THR A 508 -6.66 10.05 11.65
N ASP A 509 -7.21 10.92 12.47
CA ASP A 509 -6.54 12.13 12.95
C ASP A 509 -5.18 11.77 13.59
N ALA A 510 -4.12 12.43 13.16
CA ALA A 510 -2.77 12.17 13.62
C ALA A 510 -2.60 12.25 15.16
N ARG A 511 -3.43 13.07 15.83
CA ARG A 511 -3.44 13.23 17.30
C ARG A 511 -3.94 11.99 18.05
N LEU A 512 -4.69 11.11 17.38
CA LEU A 512 -5.25 9.88 17.94
C LEU A 512 -4.36 8.66 17.68
N ARG A 513 -3.36 8.79 16.81
CA ARG A 513 -2.50 7.68 16.44
C ARG A 513 -1.51 7.35 17.57
N ASN A 514 -1.51 6.11 18.02
CA ASN A 514 -0.63 5.56 19.04
C ASN A 514 -0.07 4.22 18.57
N TRP A 515 1.25 4.08 18.49
CA TRP A 515 1.91 2.90 17.95
C TRP A 515 1.57 1.62 18.72
N LYS A 516 1.66 1.65 20.03
CA LYS A 516 1.39 0.48 20.89
C LYS A 516 -0.05 -0.01 20.73
N PHE A 517 -1.01 0.92 20.72
CA PHE A 517 -2.42 0.61 20.49
C PHE A 517 -2.68 0.13 19.06
N PHE A 518 -1.99 0.69 18.07
CA PHE A 518 -2.08 0.24 16.68
C PHE A 518 -1.58 -1.21 16.53
N VAL A 519 -0.40 -1.54 17.10
CA VAL A 519 0.16 -2.90 17.05
C VAL A 519 -0.82 -3.92 17.68
N HIS A 520 -1.44 -3.59 18.81
CA HIS A 520 -2.43 -4.46 19.42
C HIS A 520 -3.61 -4.75 18.47
N ARG A 521 -4.10 -3.74 17.73
CA ARG A 521 -5.16 -3.93 16.72
C ARG A 521 -4.67 -4.71 15.50
N VAL A 522 -3.41 -4.53 15.09
CA VAL A 522 -2.78 -5.32 14.02
C VAL A 522 -2.73 -6.80 14.39
N GLU A 523 -2.36 -7.14 15.63
CA GLU A 523 -2.37 -8.54 16.12
C GLU A 523 -3.76 -9.18 16.01
N GLN A 524 -4.83 -8.41 16.27
CA GLN A 524 -6.22 -8.87 16.07
C GLN A 524 -6.58 -9.02 14.58
N GLN A 525 -6.02 -8.21 13.69
CA GLN A 525 -6.21 -8.40 12.25
C GLN A 525 -5.49 -9.66 11.73
N PHE A 526 -4.40 -10.10 12.36
CA PHE A 526 -3.74 -11.36 12.01
C PHE A 526 -4.66 -12.58 12.18
N GLU A 527 -5.48 -12.60 13.23
CA GLU A 527 -6.50 -13.64 13.42
C GLU A 527 -7.51 -13.65 12.26
N ARG A 528 -7.92 -12.46 11.77
CA ARG A 528 -8.81 -12.33 10.60
C ARG A 528 -8.14 -12.78 9.31
N PHE A 529 -6.88 -12.46 9.11
CA PHE A 529 -6.09 -12.93 7.97
C PHE A 529 -5.93 -14.44 7.97
N ASP A 530 -5.66 -15.04 9.13
CA ASP A 530 -5.60 -16.49 9.29
C ASP A 530 -6.94 -17.16 8.90
N GLN A 531 -8.08 -16.62 9.35
CA GLN A 531 -9.41 -17.14 9.01
C GLN A 531 -9.74 -17.01 7.51
N SER A 532 -9.27 -15.97 6.85
CA SER A 532 -9.51 -15.72 5.41
C SER A 532 -8.43 -16.29 4.49
N GLY A 533 -7.37 -16.88 5.04
CA GLY A 533 -6.24 -17.45 4.29
C GLY A 533 -5.39 -16.43 3.55
N VAL A 534 -5.31 -15.19 4.05
CA VAL A 534 -4.42 -14.13 3.54
C VAL A 534 -2.99 -14.42 3.97
N ASN A 535 -2.06 -14.36 3.01
CA ASN A 535 -0.64 -14.57 3.27
C ASN A 535 0.05 -13.26 3.69
N TYR A 536 -0.10 -12.87 4.96
CA TYR A 536 0.50 -11.65 5.48
C TYR A 536 1.88 -11.87 6.10
N ALA A 537 2.70 -10.81 6.18
CA ALA A 537 4.00 -10.85 6.83
C ALA A 537 3.88 -10.74 8.36
N ARG A 538 4.66 -11.56 9.06
CA ARG A 538 4.81 -11.52 10.53
C ARG A 538 6.12 -10.87 10.97
N SER A 539 6.77 -10.15 10.06
CA SER A 539 8.08 -9.52 10.26
C SER A 539 8.12 -8.46 11.38
N ILE A 540 6.95 -8.00 11.87
CA ILE A 540 6.87 -7.13 13.05
C ILE A 540 7.48 -7.76 14.31
N TYR A 541 7.54 -9.09 14.37
CA TYR A 541 8.13 -9.84 15.48
C TYR A 541 9.62 -10.15 15.27
N ASP A 542 10.16 -9.94 14.07
CA ASP A 542 11.55 -10.25 13.75
C ASP A 542 12.52 -9.30 14.47
N PRO A 543 13.71 -9.78 14.85
CA PRO A 543 14.74 -8.93 15.40
C PRO A 543 15.19 -7.87 14.40
N ILE A 544 15.49 -6.68 14.91
CA ILE A 544 16.11 -5.59 14.16
C ILE A 544 17.56 -5.51 14.59
N ILE A 545 18.48 -5.72 13.64
CA ILE A 545 19.91 -5.74 13.87
C ILE A 545 20.50 -4.42 13.37
N CYS A 546 21.02 -3.59 14.30
CA CYS A 546 21.55 -2.25 14.03
C CYS A 546 23.07 -2.24 14.28
N PRO A 547 23.92 -2.58 13.29
CA PRO A 547 25.36 -2.48 13.45
C PRO A 547 25.82 -1.02 13.37
N HIS A 548 26.81 -0.66 14.18
CA HIS A 548 27.46 0.65 14.14
C HIS A 548 28.93 0.54 14.59
N ARG A 549 29.71 1.60 14.39
CA ARG A 549 31.06 1.68 14.93
C ARG A 549 31.09 2.59 16.14
N ASP A 550 31.77 2.16 17.19
CA ASP A 550 32.01 2.98 18.37
C ASP A 550 33.15 4.00 18.15
N LYS A 551 33.47 4.81 19.18
CA LYS A 551 34.54 5.80 19.14
C LYS A 551 35.93 5.22 18.87
N LYS A 552 36.13 3.93 19.09
CA LYS A 552 37.37 3.20 18.82
C LYS A 552 37.35 2.51 17.45
N ASN A 553 36.34 2.77 16.63
CA ASN A 553 36.10 2.12 15.34
C ASN A 553 35.84 0.60 15.45
N GLU A 554 35.42 0.10 16.62
CA GLU A 554 35.03 -1.29 16.83
C GLU A 554 33.59 -1.50 16.42
N LEU A 555 33.30 -2.64 15.75
CA LEU A 555 31.94 -3.03 15.40
C LEU A 555 31.13 -3.35 16.67
N LYS A 556 30.04 -2.65 16.85
CA LYS A 556 29.04 -2.85 17.90
C LYS A 556 27.69 -3.13 17.26
N ILE A 557 26.83 -3.85 17.97
CA ILE A 557 25.51 -4.26 17.45
C ILE A 557 24.45 -3.96 18.50
N GLU A 558 23.51 -3.11 18.17
CA GLU A 558 22.27 -2.96 18.92
C GLU A 558 21.20 -3.89 18.33
N LEU A 559 20.39 -4.49 19.20
CA LEU A 559 19.22 -5.28 18.81
C LEU A 559 17.96 -4.58 19.30
N LYS A 560 16.94 -4.54 18.43
CA LYS A 560 15.66 -3.87 18.70
C LYS A 560 14.49 -4.75 18.25
N THR A 561 13.28 -4.40 18.70
CA THR A 561 12.01 -4.98 18.26
C THR A 561 11.02 -3.87 17.97
N GLU A 562 10.09 -4.10 17.04
CA GLU A 562 8.96 -3.18 16.80
C GLU A 562 7.84 -3.36 17.83
N VAL A 563 7.70 -4.58 18.34
CA VAL A 563 6.66 -4.96 19.31
C VAL A 563 7.26 -5.01 20.71
N GLU A 564 6.60 -4.37 21.67
CA GLU A 564 7.01 -4.42 23.07
C GLU A 564 6.80 -5.80 23.69
N GLY A 565 7.58 -6.11 24.73
CA GLY A 565 7.46 -7.34 25.50
C GLY A 565 8.07 -8.57 24.81
N LEU A 566 8.82 -8.39 23.73
CA LEU A 566 9.63 -9.45 23.14
C LEU A 566 11.02 -9.49 23.78
N SER A 567 11.49 -10.71 24.08
CA SER A 567 12.87 -10.96 24.49
C SER A 567 13.71 -11.37 23.28
N LEU A 568 14.92 -10.82 23.18
CA LEU A 568 15.89 -11.12 22.14
C LEU A 568 16.94 -12.10 22.67
N PHE A 569 17.12 -13.24 22.01
CA PHE A 569 18.19 -14.19 22.32
C PHE A 569 19.16 -14.28 21.16
N TYR A 570 20.43 -14.45 21.45
CA TYR A 570 21.48 -14.44 20.43
C TYR A 570 22.62 -15.40 20.72
N THR A 571 23.33 -15.81 19.65
CA THR A 571 24.59 -16.56 19.74
C THR A 571 25.62 -16.04 18.73
N PHE A 572 26.92 -16.25 19.06
CA PHE A 572 28.06 -16.03 18.16
C PHE A 572 28.84 -17.30 17.87
N ASP A 573 28.49 -18.41 18.48
CA ASP A 573 29.20 -19.69 18.46
C ASP A 573 28.61 -20.70 17.45
N ASN A 574 27.77 -20.23 16.53
CA ASN A 574 27.04 -21.00 15.53
C ASN A 574 25.95 -21.94 16.08
N THR A 575 25.65 -21.95 17.37
CA THR A 575 24.47 -22.62 17.91
C THR A 575 23.19 -21.86 17.55
N ILE A 576 22.06 -22.59 17.50
CA ILE A 576 20.73 -21.99 17.31
C ILE A 576 20.31 -21.35 18.63
N PRO A 577 20.00 -20.04 18.66
CA PRO A 577 19.58 -19.36 19.87
C PRO A 577 18.16 -19.79 20.29
N ASP A 578 17.98 -19.99 21.59
CA ASP A 578 16.71 -20.30 22.23
C ASP A 578 16.58 -19.55 23.57
N VAL A 579 15.53 -19.84 24.36
CA VAL A 579 15.28 -19.17 25.65
C VAL A 579 16.37 -19.42 26.72
N TYR A 580 17.28 -20.35 26.50
CA TYR A 580 18.42 -20.65 27.39
C TYR A 580 19.72 -20.03 26.89
N SER A 581 19.71 -19.41 25.72
CA SER A 581 20.83 -18.68 25.12
C SER A 581 21.03 -17.32 25.80
N ASN A 582 22.06 -16.58 25.37
CA ASN A 582 22.29 -15.23 25.89
C ASN A 582 21.12 -14.30 25.55
N MET A 583 20.50 -13.74 26.58
CA MET A 583 19.47 -12.73 26.42
C MET A 583 20.12 -11.36 26.18
N TYR A 584 19.63 -10.63 25.19
CA TYR A 584 20.09 -9.28 24.90
C TYR A 584 19.64 -8.29 25.97
N THR A 585 20.59 -7.57 26.55
CA THR A 585 20.35 -6.53 27.58
C THR A 585 21.06 -5.22 27.29
N ASP A 586 22.13 -5.26 26.49
CA ASP A 586 22.93 -4.09 26.15
C ASP A 586 23.69 -4.33 24.83
N THR A 587 24.23 -3.27 24.23
CA THR A 587 25.00 -3.27 22.99
C THR A 587 26.06 -4.38 22.96
N LEU A 588 26.01 -5.22 21.94
CA LEU A 588 26.90 -6.35 21.78
C LEU A 588 28.26 -5.93 21.23
N SER A 589 29.32 -6.48 21.84
CA SER A 589 30.66 -6.48 21.26
C SER A 589 30.85 -7.78 20.49
N VAL A 590 31.35 -7.69 19.27
CA VAL A 590 31.61 -8.87 18.45
C VAL A 590 32.80 -9.65 19.00
N PRO A 591 32.65 -10.93 19.40
CA PRO A 591 33.77 -11.73 19.88
C PRO A 591 34.85 -11.91 18.81
N LYS A 592 36.10 -12.00 19.26
CA LYS A 592 37.23 -12.26 18.37
C LYS A 592 37.01 -13.64 17.68
N ASN A 593 37.15 -13.70 16.38
CA ASN A 593 36.92 -14.88 15.54
C ASN A 593 35.43 -15.31 15.37
N ALA A 594 34.46 -14.54 15.84
CA ALA A 594 33.06 -14.79 15.44
C ALA A 594 32.88 -14.60 13.95
N SER A 595 32.19 -15.53 13.32
CA SER A 595 31.87 -15.49 11.86
C SER A 595 30.43 -15.06 11.60
N MET A 596 29.53 -15.31 12.56
CA MET A 596 28.09 -15.11 12.41
C MET A 596 27.47 -14.65 13.73
N LEU A 597 26.45 -13.82 13.62
CA LEU A 597 25.48 -13.51 14.66
C LEU A 597 24.15 -14.17 14.30
N ARG A 598 23.56 -14.90 15.23
CA ARG A 598 22.20 -15.42 15.12
C ARG A 598 21.33 -14.80 16.17
N VAL A 599 20.15 -14.32 15.79
CA VAL A 599 19.22 -13.63 16.70
C VAL A 599 17.80 -14.14 16.46
N VAL A 600 17.05 -14.28 17.53
CA VAL A 600 15.64 -14.67 17.50
C VAL A 600 14.86 -13.93 18.59
N THR A 601 13.57 -13.70 18.35
CA THR A 601 12.67 -13.07 19.33
C THR A 601 11.70 -14.09 19.94
N TYR A 602 11.40 -13.90 21.22
CA TYR A 602 10.45 -14.71 21.97
C TYR A 602 9.43 -13.83 22.71
N LYS A 603 8.18 -14.33 22.78
CA LYS A 603 7.13 -13.80 23.66
C LYS A 603 6.92 -14.82 24.78
N GLY A 604 7.48 -14.58 25.98
CA GLY A 604 7.59 -15.60 27.02
C GLY A 604 8.47 -16.77 26.59
N GLN A 605 7.93 -17.97 26.53
CA GLN A 605 8.63 -19.20 26.13
C GLN A 605 8.38 -19.57 24.65
N THR A 606 7.57 -18.81 23.94
CA THR A 606 7.20 -19.11 22.54
C THR A 606 8.00 -18.23 21.60
N GLN A 607 8.63 -18.83 20.58
CA GLN A 607 9.27 -18.09 19.51
C GLN A 607 8.23 -17.23 18.78
N ALA A 608 8.51 -15.93 18.66
CA ALA A 608 7.61 -14.96 18.04
C ALA A 608 8.02 -14.62 16.60
N GLY A 609 9.27 -14.22 16.40
CA GLY A 609 9.81 -13.88 15.08
C GLY A 609 10.68 -14.96 14.47
N ARG A 610 11.07 -14.74 13.22
CA ARG A 610 12.03 -15.60 12.51
C ARG A 610 13.41 -15.48 13.16
N GLN A 611 14.19 -16.54 13.11
CA GLN A 611 15.62 -16.46 13.37
C GLN A 611 16.30 -15.72 12.22
N VAL A 612 17.13 -14.75 12.54
CA VAL A 612 17.93 -13.97 11.59
C VAL A 612 19.40 -14.32 11.78
N ASP A 613 20.03 -14.81 10.73
CA ASP A 613 21.43 -15.22 10.69
C ASP A 613 22.19 -14.23 9.79
N VAL A 614 23.15 -13.49 10.38
CA VAL A 614 23.93 -12.49 9.63
C VAL A 614 25.42 -12.72 9.86
N THR A 615 26.20 -12.81 8.79
CA THR A 615 27.65 -12.91 8.90
C THR A 615 28.25 -11.62 9.43
N ILE A 616 29.37 -11.72 10.15
CA ILE A 616 30.09 -10.53 10.64
C ILE A 616 30.61 -9.70 9.47
N GLU A 617 30.92 -10.32 8.35
CA GLU A 617 31.30 -9.60 7.13
C GLU A 617 30.15 -8.74 6.59
N GLU A 618 28.94 -9.29 6.51
CA GLU A 618 27.73 -8.57 6.12
C GLU A 618 27.42 -7.42 7.08
N LEU A 619 27.51 -7.64 8.38
CA LEU A 619 27.31 -6.56 9.37
C LEU A 619 28.31 -5.41 9.23
N LYS A 620 29.57 -5.70 8.81
CA LYS A 620 30.57 -4.66 8.51
C LYS A 620 30.20 -3.84 7.27
N LYS A 621 29.61 -4.47 6.23
CA LYS A 621 29.12 -3.78 5.03
C LYS A 621 27.97 -2.84 5.38
N ARG A 622 26.99 -3.30 6.15
CA ARG A 622 25.84 -2.48 6.57
C ARG A 622 26.18 -1.21 7.38
N VAL A 623 27.38 -1.12 7.95
CA VAL A 623 27.88 0.10 8.64
C VAL A 623 28.44 1.13 7.67
N THR A 624 28.88 0.69 6.48
CA THR A 624 29.54 1.54 5.48
C THR A 624 28.60 2.05 4.40
N GLU A 625 27.40 1.51 4.32
CA GLU A 625 26.28 1.94 3.49
C GLU A 625 25.36 2.90 4.25
#